data_4495bca2b797048c1a913c03ce7ceece
#
_entry.id   4495bca2b797048c1a913c03ce7ceece
#
_cell.length_a   1.000
_cell.length_b   1.000
_cell.length_c   1.000
_cell.angle_alpha   90.00
_cell.angle_beta   90.00
_cell.angle_gamma   90.00
#
_symmetry.space_group_name_H-M   'P 1'
#
loop_
_entity.id
_entity.type
_entity.pdbx_description
1 polymer ?
#
loop_
_entity_poly.entity_id
_entity_poly.type
_entity_poly.pdbx_seq_one_letter_code
_entity_poly.pdbx_strand_id
1 'polypeptide(L)'
;MDKLHTVREGVYNRYKGKGYPTDFPVRTKCLLLFQNIDGQDVLLFGMYVYEYGHKCPQPNQRRVYISYLDSVHYLRPKQYRTMVYHEILISYLDYVRARGFHTAHIWACPPQKGDDYIMYVHPADQKTPRPQILRLWYDEMLKRCVERGIVCEITGMSKRFSVLGSPPLPLSLC
;
A
#
# COMPACT_ATOMS: atom_id res chain seq x y z
N MET A 1 -7.34 16.55 -2.49
CA MET A 1 -8.28 17.16 -1.52
C MET A 1 -7.89 16.63 -0.15
N ASP A 2 -7.58 17.50 0.78
CA ASP A 2 -7.25 17.09 2.14
C ASP A 2 -8.57 16.78 2.86
N LYS A 3 -8.67 15.59 3.43
CA LYS A 3 -9.84 15.10 4.17
C LYS A 3 -9.49 14.95 5.64
N LEU A 4 -10.48 14.94 6.51
CA LEU A 4 -10.32 14.48 7.88
C LEU A 4 -10.67 13.00 7.95
N HIS A 5 -9.79 12.23 8.54
CA HIS A 5 -10.01 10.83 8.84
C HIS A 5 -10.34 10.69 10.32
N THR A 6 -11.59 10.46 10.62
CA THR A 6 -12.08 10.28 11.99
C THR A 6 -11.83 8.87 12.46
N VAL A 7 -11.26 8.73 13.64
CA VAL A 7 -10.95 7.43 14.27
C VAL A 7 -12.26 6.72 14.65
N ARG A 8 -12.35 5.42 14.33
CA ARG A 8 -13.49 4.60 14.74
C ARG A 8 -13.59 4.52 16.28
N GLU A 9 -14.79 4.53 16.80
CA GLU A 9 -15.09 4.54 18.23
C GLU A 9 -14.32 3.47 19.02
N GLY A 10 -14.27 2.24 18.54
CA GLY A 10 -13.54 1.15 19.21
C GLY A 10 -12.03 1.41 19.33
N VAL A 11 -11.42 2.07 18.32
CA VAL A 11 -10.01 2.48 18.37
C VAL A 11 -9.83 3.64 19.33
N TYR A 12 -10.72 4.65 19.28
CA TYR A 12 -10.70 5.77 20.20
C TYR A 12 -10.77 5.28 21.66
N ASN A 13 -11.74 4.43 21.99
CA ASN A 13 -11.93 3.90 23.34
C ASN A 13 -10.70 3.15 23.86
N ARG A 14 -9.99 2.43 22.96
CA ARG A 14 -8.76 1.71 23.30
C ARG A 14 -7.58 2.63 23.61
N TYR A 15 -7.53 3.81 23.00
CA TYR A 15 -6.36 4.71 23.08
C TYR A 15 -6.66 6.08 23.72
N LYS A 16 -7.89 6.35 24.17
CA LYS A 16 -8.32 7.63 24.74
C LYS A 16 -7.43 8.13 25.88
N GLY A 17 -6.88 7.22 26.70
CA GLY A 17 -5.97 7.57 27.79
C GLY A 17 -4.58 8.08 27.34
N LYS A 18 -4.25 8.00 26.03
CA LYS A 18 -2.99 8.50 25.47
C LYS A 18 -3.08 9.94 24.95
N GLY A 19 -4.26 10.56 25.02
CA GLY A 19 -4.46 11.95 24.58
C GLY A 19 -4.35 12.16 23.04
N TYR A 20 -4.51 11.11 22.24
CA TYR A 20 -4.50 11.25 20.79
C TYR A 20 -5.81 11.89 20.29
N PRO A 21 -5.75 12.73 19.23
CA PRO A 21 -6.94 13.33 18.65
C PRO A 21 -7.83 12.28 17.99
N THR A 22 -9.08 12.64 17.76
CA THR A 22 -10.05 11.83 17.03
C THR A 22 -9.95 11.97 15.51
N ASP A 23 -9.40 13.10 15.06
CA ASP A 23 -9.40 13.48 13.65
C ASP A 23 -7.98 13.74 13.14
N PHE A 24 -7.68 13.16 12.00
CA PHE A 24 -6.36 13.25 11.37
C PHE A 24 -6.51 13.81 9.94
N PRO A 25 -5.89 14.95 9.62
CA PRO A 25 -5.85 15.45 8.25
C PRO A 25 -5.05 14.49 7.37
N VAL A 26 -5.65 14.09 6.26
CA VAL A 26 -5.07 13.10 5.33
C VAL A 26 -5.29 13.52 3.89
N ARG A 27 -4.29 13.30 3.05
CA ARG A 27 -4.39 13.38 1.60
C ARG A 27 -4.51 11.99 1.02
N THR A 28 -5.61 11.74 0.32
CA THR A 28 -5.83 10.49 -0.38
C THR A 28 -5.45 10.64 -1.85
N LYS A 29 -4.73 9.67 -2.38
CA LYS A 29 -4.41 9.57 -3.80
C LYS A 29 -4.73 8.18 -4.31
N CYS A 30 -5.11 8.11 -5.59
CA CYS A 30 -5.18 6.86 -6.35
C CYS A 30 -4.17 6.96 -7.49
N LEU A 31 -3.19 6.06 -7.50
CA LEU A 31 -2.23 5.93 -8.59
C LEU A 31 -2.73 4.84 -9.52
N LEU A 32 -2.80 5.15 -10.82
CA LEU A 32 -3.32 4.25 -11.84
C LEU A 32 -2.27 4.07 -12.93
N LEU A 33 -2.10 2.83 -13.40
CA LEU A 33 -1.27 2.49 -14.55
C LEU A 33 -2.18 2.05 -15.69
N PHE A 34 -2.02 2.71 -16.83
CA PHE A 34 -2.63 2.31 -18.08
C PHE A 34 -1.57 1.85 -19.07
N GLN A 35 -1.94 0.95 -19.96
CA GLN A 35 -1.15 0.59 -21.13
C GLN A 35 -2.04 0.62 -22.36
N ASN A 36 -1.56 1.20 -23.45
CA ASN A 36 -2.24 1.05 -24.75
C ASN A 36 -1.99 -0.35 -25.26
N ILE A 37 -3.07 -1.14 -25.39
CA ILE A 37 -3.06 -2.52 -25.90
C ILE A 37 -4.00 -2.57 -27.10
N ASP A 38 -3.45 -2.82 -28.26
CA ASP A 38 -4.21 -2.95 -29.52
C ASP A 38 -5.11 -1.70 -29.78
N GLY A 39 -4.59 -0.49 -29.49
CA GLY A 39 -5.30 0.78 -29.67
C GLY A 39 -6.25 1.19 -28.54
N GLN A 40 -6.32 0.41 -27.46
CA GLN A 40 -7.18 0.68 -26.30
C GLN A 40 -6.35 0.95 -25.04
N ASP A 41 -6.71 1.96 -24.28
CA ASP A 41 -6.07 2.25 -22.99
C ASP A 41 -6.68 1.36 -21.91
N VAL A 42 -5.91 0.36 -21.47
CA VAL A 42 -6.32 -0.65 -20.50
C VAL A 42 -5.76 -0.28 -19.12
N LEU A 43 -6.63 -0.14 -18.13
CA LEU A 43 -6.21 0.00 -16.73
C LEU A 43 -5.63 -1.33 -16.24
N LEU A 44 -4.36 -1.32 -15.83
CA LEU A 44 -3.63 -2.53 -15.45
C LEU A 44 -3.38 -2.67 -13.95
N PHE A 45 -3.23 -1.54 -13.28
CA PHE A 45 -2.85 -1.49 -11.86
C PHE A 45 -3.41 -0.24 -11.23
N GLY A 46 -3.85 -0.36 -9.98
CA GLY A 46 -4.27 0.75 -9.15
C GLY A 46 -3.77 0.61 -7.72
N MET A 47 -3.48 1.75 -7.08
CA MET A 47 -3.02 1.79 -5.71
C MET A 47 -3.62 2.99 -4.98
N TYR A 48 -4.35 2.74 -3.88
CA TYR A 48 -4.83 3.78 -2.97
C TYR A 48 -3.84 4.02 -1.84
N VAL A 49 -3.50 5.30 -1.64
CA VAL A 49 -2.57 5.71 -0.59
C VAL A 49 -3.15 6.85 0.25
N TYR A 50 -2.84 6.83 1.54
CA TYR A 50 -3.17 7.86 2.52
C TYR A 50 -1.88 8.50 3.01
N GLU A 51 -1.73 9.80 2.77
CA GLU A 51 -0.56 10.58 3.17
C GLU A 51 -0.92 11.48 4.36
N TYR A 52 -0.39 11.18 5.53
CA TYR A 52 -0.51 11.99 6.75
C TYR A 52 0.70 12.91 6.84
N GLY A 53 0.56 14.16 6.42
CA GLY A 53 1.65 15.11 6.26
C GLY A 53 2.25 15.63 7.57
N HIS A 54 3.13 16.62 7.46
CA HIS A 54 3.83 17.20 8.62
C HIS A 54 2.91 17.96 9.61
N LYS A 55 1.74 18.43 9.14
CA LYS A 55 0.73 19.08 9.99
C LYS A 55 -0.21 18.09 10.68
N CYS A 56 -0.13 16.80 10.32
CA CYS A 56 -0.90 15.77 10.98
C CYS A 56 -0.38 15.56 12.41
N PRO A 57 -1.25 15.45 13.42
CA PRO A 57 -0.81 15.15 14.79
C PRO A 57 -0.27 13.72 14.92
N GLN A 58 0.50 13.49 16.00
CA GLN A 58 0.90 12.14 16.38
C GLN A 58 -0.34 11.28 16.71
N PRO A 59 -0.31 9.96 16.43
CA PRO A 59 0.86 9.16 16.00
C PRO A 59 1.05 9.09 14.48
N ASN A 60 0.24 9.79 13.69
CA ASN A 60 0.21 9.63 12.23
C ASN A 60 1.10 10.64 11.47
N GLN A 61 1.74 11.59 12.16
CA GLN A 61 2.56 12.61 11.52
C GLN A 61 3.64 12.01 10.60
N ARG A 62 3.74 12.52 9.37
CA ARG A 62 4.70 12.10 8.35
C ARG A 62 4.69 10.59 8.06
N ARG A 63 3.49 9.99 8.05
CA ARG A 63 3.28 8.58 7.73
C ARG A 63 2.45 8.44 6.47
N VAL A 64 2.72 7.39 5.72
CA VAL A 64 1.90 6.98 4.58
C VAL A 64 1.32 5.59 4.82
N TYR A 65 0.15 5.34 4.28
CA TYR A 65 -0.49 4.05 4.31
C TYR A 65 -0.89 3.63 2.91
N ILE A 66 -0.31 2.55 2.41
CA ILE A 66 -0.70 1.90 1.16
C ILE A 66 -1.83 0.95 1.52
N SER A 67 -3.07 1.37 1.23
CA SER A 67 -4.28 0.70 1.71
C SER A 67 -4.75 -0.41 0.80
N TYR A 68 -4.95 -0.08 -0.47
CA TYR A 68 -5.45 -1.01 -1.47
C TYR A 68 -4.52 -1.03 -2.67
N LEU A 69 -4.29 -2.23 -3.16
CA LEU A 69 -3.54 -2.48 -4.37
C LEU A 69 -4.30 -3.52 -5.16
N ASP A 70 -4.59 -3.21 -6.42
CA ASP A 70 -5.35 -4.06 -7.30
C ASP A 70 -4.75 -4.07 -8.70
N SER A 71 -4.85 -5.18 -9.41
CA SER A 71 -4.27 -5.30 -10.73
C SER A 71 -4.94 -6.38 -11.56
N VAL A 72 -4.86 -6.23 -12.91
CA VAL A 72 -5.22 -7.25 -13.87
C VAL A 72 -3.99 -7.76 -14.62
N HIS A 73 -4.05 -8.99 -15.15
CA HIS A 73 -2.87 -9.66 -15.69
C HIS A 73 -2.55 -9.34 -17.15
N TYR A 74 -3.17 -8.31 -17.72
CA TYR A 74 -3.07 -8.00 -19.17
C TYR A 74 -1.79 -7.29 -19.62
N LEU A 75 -0.89 -6.89 -18.71
CA LEU A 75 0.33 -6.18 -19.06
C LEU A 75 1.15 -6.93 -20.12
N ARG A 76 1.55 -6.22 -21.16
CA ARG A 76 2.36 -6.73 -22.28
C ARG A 76 3.69 -5.96 -22.37
N PRO A 77 4.85 -6.65 -22.51
CA PRO A 77 5.02 -8.12 -22.44
C PRO A 77 4.85 -8.65 -21.00
N LYS A 78 4.21 -9.81 -20.87
CA LYS A 78 3.82 -10.41 -19.58
C LYS A 78 5.00 -10.60 -18.59
N GLN A 79 6.18 -10.90 -19.09
CA GLN A 79 7.39 -11.14 -18.27
C GLN A 79 7.81 -9.92 -17.43
N TYR A 80 7.44 -8.71 -17.84
CA TYR A 80 7.80 -7.49 -17.10
C TYR A 80 6.77 -7.07 -16.05
N ARG A 81 5.64 -7.75 -15.93
CA ARG A 81 4.55 -7.36 -15.04
C ARG A 81 5.00 -7.17 -13.58
N THR A 82 5.69 -8.16 -13.01
CA THR A 82 6.19 -8.08 -11.63
C THR A 82 7.18 -6.92 -11.47
N MET A 83 8.09 -6.77 -12.41
CA MET A 83 9.09 -5.69 -12.38
C MET A 83 8.42 -4.32 -12.43
N VAL A 84 7.46 -4.11 -13.32
CA VAL A 84 6.74 -2.82 -13.46
C VAL A 84 5.96 -2.49 -12.18
N TYR A 85 5.23 -3.46 -11.63
CA TYR A 85 4.44 -3.22 -10.42
C TYR A 85 5.33 -2.99 -9.18
N HIS A 86 6.45 -3.70 -9.06
CA HIS A 86 7.45 -3.41 -8.05
C HIS A 86 8.00 -1.99 -8.20
N GLU A 87 8.34 -1.56 -9.42
CA GLU A 87 8.93 -0.25 -9.65
C GLU A 87 7.95 0.88 -9.33
N ILE A 88 6.64 0.70 -9.53
CA ILE A 88 5.63 1.68 -9.10
C ILE A 88 5.67 1.86 -7.57
N LEU A 89 5.71 0.76 -6.82
CA LEU A 89 5.78 0.80 -5.35
C LEU A 89 7.10 1.41 -4.87
N ILE A 90 8.22 1.00 -5.44
CA ILE A 90 9.56 1.50 -5.11
C ILE A 90 9.64 3.01 -5.38
N SER A 91 9.22 3.44 -6.57
CA SER A 91 9.21 4.85 -6.94
C SER A 91 8.29 5.69 -6.07
N TYR A 92 7.14 5.14 -5.65
CA TYR A 92 6.26 5.82 -4.72
C TYR A 92 6.90 5.98 -3.33
N LEU A 93 7.56 4.94 -2.81
CA LEU A 93 8.26 5.02 -1.52
C LEU A 93 9.41 6.04 -1.57
N ASP A 94 10.17 6.09 -2.66
CA ASP A 94 11.22 7.09 -2.86
C ASP A 94 10.63 8.51 -2.96
N TYR A 95 9.56 8.68 -3.70
CA TYR A 95 8.85 9.95 -3.83
C TYR A 95 8.37 10.48 -2.46
N VAL A 96 7.77 9.66 -1.61
CA VAL A 96 7.29 10.12 -0.30
C VAL A 96 8.44 10.34 0.68
N ARG A 97 9.51 9.52 0.61
CA ARG A 97 10.77 9.75 1.33
C ARG A 97 11.35 11.13 1.01
N ALA A 98 11.49 11.47 -0.26
CA ALA A 98 11.98 12.77 -0.70
C ALA A 98 11.11 13.94 -0.23
N ARG A 99 9.84 13.71 0.08
CA ARG A 99 8.91 14.69 0.64
C ARG A 99 8.90 14.75 2.18
N GLY A 100 9.79 14.02 2.85
CA GLY A 100 9.98 14.05 4.28
C GLY A 100 9.00 13.17 5.06
N PHE A 101 8.38 12.18 4.42
CA PHE A 101 7.69 11.10 5.16
C PHE A 101 8.74 10.11 5.67
N HIS A 102 8.57 9.61 6.88
CA HIS A 102 9.55 8.73 7.53
C HIS A 102 9.07 7.29 7.73
N THR A 103 7.77 7.03 7.56
CA THR A 103 7.24 5.67 7.77
C THR A 103 6.16 5.38 6.73
N ALA A 104 6.24 4.20 6.13
CA ALA A 104 5.18 3.66 5.29
C ALA A 104 4.58 2.41 5.92
N HIS A 105 3.28 2.26 5.78
CA HIS A 105 2.54 1.06 6.19
C HIS A 105 1.95 0.40 4.95
N ILE A 106 2.15 -0.91 4.82
CA ILE A 106 1.59 -1.71 3.73
C ILE A 106 0.67 -2.76 4.34
N TRP A 107 -0.55 -2.82 3.84
CA TRP A 107 -1.49 -3.90 4.17
C TRP A 107 -1.36 -5.01 3.12
N ALA A 108 -0.56 -6.02 3.42
CA ALA A 108 -0.33 -7.16 2.54
C ALA A 108 -1.31 -8.30 2.87
N CYS A 109 -2.56 -8.15 2.45
CA CYS A 109 -3.57 -9.19 2.58
C CYS A 109 -4.04 -9.64 1.19
N PRO A 110 -4.02 -10.94 0.87
CA PRO A 110 -4.58 -11.41 -0.39
C PRO A 110 -6.09 -11.13 -0.41
N PRO A 111 -6.64 -10.70 -1.56
CA PRO A 111 -8.07 -10.51 -1.69
C PRO A 111 -8.80 -11.85 -1.55
N GLN A 112 -10.02 -11.82 -1.04
CA GLN A 112 -10.91 -12.96 -1.10
C GLN A 112 -11.56 -13.02 -2.48
N LYS A 113 -12.12 -14.18 -2.85
CA LYS A 113 -12.86 -14.32 -4.11
C LYS A 113 -14.08 -13.39 -4.07
N GLY A 114 -14.14 -12.47 -5.04
CA GLY A 114 -15.22 -11.47 -5.16
C GLY A 114 -14.90 -10.12 -4.52
N ASP A 115 -13.70 -9.94 -3.94
CA ASP A 115 -13.26 -8.63 -3.49
C ASP A 115 -12.90 -7.74 -4.69
N ASP A 116 -13.66 -6.69 -4.90
CA ASP A 116 -13.44 -5.66 -5.92
C ASP A 116 -12.96 -4.37 -5.22
N TYR A 117 -11.63 -4.16 -5.19
CA TYR A 117 -11.07 -2.99 -4.50
C TYR A 117 -10.99 -1.75 -5.38
N ILE A 118 -10.43 -1.88 -6.58
CA ILE A 118 -10.22 -0.78 -7.54
C ILE A 118 -10.77 -1.18 -8.90
N MET A 119 -10.49 -2.42 -9.35
CA MET A 119 -11.02 -2.96 -10.59
C MET A 119 -12.40 -3.57 -10.32
N TYR A 120 -13.40 -3.11 -11.07
CA TYR A 120 -14.77 -3.62 -10.94
C TYR A 120 -14.92 -5.09 -11.34
N VAL A 121 -14.08 -5.54 -12.27
CA VAL A 121 -14.07 -6.92 -12.76
C VAL A 121 -12.63 -7.39 -12.93
N HIS A 122 -12.35 -8.60 -12.48
CA HIS A 122 -11.09 -9.29 -12.76
C HIS A 122 -11.29 -10.37 -13.83
N PRO A 123 -10.25 -10.67 -14.64
CA PRO A 123 -10.29 -11.77 -15.58
C PRO A 123 -10.66 -13.09 -14.89
N ALA A 124 -11.57 -13.87 -15.49
CA ALA A 124 -12.08 -15.11 -14.89
C ALA A 124 -10.97 -16.16 -14.64
N ASP A 125 -9.90 -16.12 -15.43
CA ASP A 125 -8.73 -16.99 -15.31
C ASP A 125 -7.65 -16.42 -14.37
N GLN A 126 -7.82 -15.19 -13.85
CA GLN A 126 -6.88 -14.60 -12.89
C GLN A 126 -7.01 -15.27 -11.53
N LYS A 127 -5.92 -15.90 -11.11
CA LYS A 127 -5.87 -16.58 -9.81
C LYS A 127 -5.47 -15.60 -8.72
N THR A 128 -6.20 -15.61 -7.62
CA THR A 128 -5.79 -14.92 -6.37
C THR A 128 -4.46 -15.53 -5.88
N PRO A 129 -3.45 -14.71 -5.58
CA PRO A 129 -2.18 -15.22 -5.07
C PRO A 129 -2.38 -15.86 -3.69
N ARG A 130 -1.70 -16.99 -3.45
CA ARG A 130 -1.63 -17.58 -2.12
C ARG A 130 -0.90 -16.62 -1.17
N PRO A 131 -1.23 -16.59 0.15
CA PRO A 131 -0.61 -15.67 1.10
C PRO A 131 0.91 -15.70 1.09
N GLN A 132 1.52 -16.89 0.97
CA GLN A 132 2.97 -17.06 0.93
C GLN A 132 3.60 -16.43 -0.33
N ILE A 133 2.93 -16.59 -1.49
CA ILE A 133 3.39 -16.02 -2.76
C ILE A 133 3.29 -14.50 -2.74
N LEU A 134 2.20 -13.96 -2.20
CA LEU A 134 2.04 -12.52 -2.05
C LEU A 134 3.12 -11.94 -1.12
N ARG A 135 3.41 -12.64 -0.02
CA ARG A 135 4.48 -12.25 0.89
C ARG A 135 5.84 -12.21 0.20
N LEU A 136 6.23 -13.25 -0.50
CA LEU A 136 7.50 -13.31 -1.25
C LEU A 136 7.59 -12.17 -2.28
N TRP A 137 6.47 -11.83 -2.92
CA TRP A 137 6.40 -10.72 -3.87
C TRP A 137 6.71 -9.38 -3.19
N TYR A 138 6.14 -9.10 -2.00
CA TYR A 138 6.47 -7.91 -1.23
C TYR A 138 7.89 -7.94 -0.68
N ASP A 139 8.35 -9.08 -0.18
CA ASP A 139 9.72 -9.25 0.35
C ASP A 139 10.77 -8.93 -0.71
N GLU A 140 10.57 -9.37 -1.95
CA GLU A 140 11.46 -9.07 -3.08
C GLU A 140 11.44 -7.57 -3.42
N MET A 141 10.29 -6.95 -3.45
CA MET A 141 10.14 -5.51 -3.67
C MET A 141 10.85 -4.71 -2.58
N LEU A 142 10.65 -5.06 -1.31
CA LEU A 142 11.24 -4.38 -0.16
C LEU A 142 12.77 -4.57 -0.09
N LYS A 143 13.29 -5.74 -0.46
CA LYS A 143 14.72 -5.97 -0.60
C LYS A 143 15.35 -4.98 -1.56
N ARG A 144 14.74 -4.75 -2.73
CA ARG A 144 15.19 -3.73 -3.69
C ARG A 144 15.13 -2.30 -3.12
N CYS A 145 14.13 -1.99 -2.27
CA CYS A 145 14.07 -0.70 -1.59
C CYS A 145 15.24 -0.49 -0.63
N VAL A 146 15.64 -1.53 0.11
CA VAL A 146 16.79 -1.49 1.02
C VAL A 146 18.10 -1.36 0.22
N GLU A 147 18.28 -2.15 -0.84
CA GLU A 147 19.45 -2.08 -1.71
C GLU A 147 19.65 -0.70 -2.36
N ARG A 148 18.56 0.01 -2.64
CA ARG A 148 18.56 1.38 -3.18
C ARG A 148 18.64 2.48 -2.12
N GLY A 149 18.70 2.15 -0.82
CA GLY A 149 18.73 3.12 0.29
C GLY A 149 17.43 3.93 0.43
N ILE A 150 16.29 3.38 -0.01
CA ILE A 150 14.97 4.01 0.10
C ILE A 150 14.31 3.64 1.44
N VAL A 151 14.52 2.41 1.90
CA VAL A 151 14.02 1.87 3.16
C VAL A 151 15.20 1.41 4.00
N CYS A 152 15.31 1.88 5.24
CA CYS A 152 16.39 1.50 6.16
C CYS A 152 15.95 0.43 7.16
N GLU A 153 14.68 0.33 7.48
CA GLU A 153 14.17 -0.65 8.44
C GLU A 153 12.83 -1.22 8.00
N ILE A 154 12.67 -2.54 8.15
CA ILE A 154 11.42 -3.24 7.92
C ILE A 154 11.01 -3.93 9.21
N THR A 155 9.85 -3.57 9.77
CA THR A 155 9.33 -4.16 10.99
C THR A 155 8.08 -4.98 10.71
N GLY A 156 7.89 -6.09 11.40
CA GLY A 156 6.64 -6.86 11.38
C GLY A 156 6.57 -8.04 10.40
N MET A 157 7.58 -8.29 9.57
CA MET A 157 7.51 -9.35 8.55
C MET A 157 7.66 -10.77 9.09
N SER A 158 8.18 -10.98 10.31
CA SER A 158 8.46 -12.33 10.84
C SER A 158 7.42 -12.89 11.81
N LYS A 159 6.43 -12.11 12.25
CA LYS A 159 5.46 -12.55 13.25
C LYS A 159 4.03 -12.19 12.84
N ARG A 160 3.29 -13.20 12.36
CA ARG A 160 1.83 -13.25 12.22
C ARG A 160 1.24 -12.73 10.91
N PHE A 161 1.20 -13.59 9.91
CA PHE A 161 -0.02 -13.72 9.13
C PHE A 161 -1.00 -14.62 9.92
N SER A 162 -1.71 -14.05 10.86
CA SER A 162 -2.92 -14.66 11.37
C SER A 162 -4.10 -14.09 10.60
N VAL A 163 -4.89 -14.93 10.01
CA VAL A 163 -6.20 -14.66 9.42
C VAL A 163 -7.01 -13.90 10.47
N LEU A 164 -7.55 -12.72 10.12
CA LEU A 164 -8.31 -11.77 10.94
C LEU A 164 -7.49 -10.71 11.71
N GLY A 165 -7.39 -9.52 11.12
CA GLY A 165 -7.11 -8.29 11.88
C GLY A 165 -5.66 -7.95 12.17
N SER A 166 -4.72 -8.41 11.36
CA SER A 166 -3.31 -8.04 11.55
C SER A 166 -3.08 -6.54 11.27
N PRO A 167 -2.32 -5.83 12.12
CA PRO A 167 -1.97 -4.44 11.85
C PRO A 167 -1.10 -4.33 10.60
N PRO A 168 -1.15 -3.18 9.87
CA PRO A 168 -0.29 -2.92 8.74
C PRO A 168 1.18 -2.99 9.14
N LEU A 169 2.03 -3.45 8.20
CA LEU A 169 3.48 -3.52 8.37
C LEU A 169 4.05 -2.11 8.28
N PRO A 170 4.71 -1.58 9.31
CA PRO A 170 5.45 -0.34 9.22
C PRO A 170 6.80 -0.57 8.53
N LEU A 171 7.17 0.37 7.66
CA LEU A 171 8.48 0.48 7.04
C LEU A 171 9.05 1.83 7.44
N SER A 172 10.32 1.87 7.85
CA SER A 172 11.03 3.12 8.07
C SER A 172 11.74 3.52 6.78
N LEU A 173 11.47 4.75 6.32
CA LEU A 173 12.10 5.34 5.14
C LEU A 173 13.40 6.03 5.57
N CYS A 174 14.44 5.88 4.78
CA CYS A 174 15.74 6.49 5.02
C CYS A 174 15.75 8.00 4.77
#